data_d612df6044fe27bd807f7c45f8a65f2a
#
_entry.id   d612df6044fe27bd807f7c45f8a65f2a
#
_cell.length_a   1.000
_cell.length_b   1.000
_cell.length_c   1.000
_cell.angle_alpha   90.00
_cell.angle_beta   90.00
_cell.angle_gamma   90.00
#
_symmetry.space_group_name_H-M   'P 1'
#
loop_
_entity.id
_entity.type
_entity.pdbx_description
1 polymer ?
#
loop_
_entity_poly.entity_id
_entity_poly.type
_entity_poly.pdbx_seq_one_letter_code
_entity_poly.pdbx_strand_id
1 'polypeptide(L)'
;MLASRWKLRPMEEKDLLLVLSWRNKPSIRSAMYTEHEISLEEHKLWFCKTQQKGYGGKHFIFCLDEHPLGVVNFTAISREHKRLNWGFYLGEEEAPRGSSSVMGFLALREAFENMQMHKVVGEVLENNEKSLRYHQRLGFLQEGCLKEHIFKEKEGYLDVVCFGYLSKQWEKIKQILLNELEEMD
;
A
#
# COMPACT_ATOMS: atom_id res chain seq x y z
N MET A 1 14.52 13.67 13.36
CA MET A 1 14.74 12.27 12.96
C MET A 1 13.40 11.61 12.70
N LEU A 2 12.94 11.59 11.46
CA LEU A 2 11.70 10.94 11.00
C LEU A 2 11.55 9.48 11.48
N ALA A 3 12.65 8.76 11.59
CA ALA A 3 12.68 7.33 11.87
C ALA A 3 12.22 6.92 13.27
N SER A 4 12.06 7.83 14.21
CA SER A 4 11.69 7.48 15.59
C SER A 4 10.19 7.52 15.86
N ARG A 5 9.44 8.36 15.14
CA ARG A 5 8.00 8.57 15.34
C ARG A 5 7.13 7.78 14.36
N TRP A 6 7.60 7.63 13.11
CA TRP A 6 6.87 6.98 12.04
C TRP A 6 7.30 5.52 11.89
N LYS A 7 6.37 4.61 11.85
CA LYS A 7 6.69 3.18 11.72
C LYS A 7 5.64 2.39 10.93
N LEU A 8 6.10 1.28 10.36
CA LEU A 8 5.26 0.17 9.96
C LEU A 8 5.39 -0.93 11.02
N ARG A 9 4.28 -1.37 11.57
CA ARG A 9 4.23 -2.56 12.43
C ARG A 9 3.33 -3.62 11.81
N PRO A 10 3.57 -4.91 12.07
CA PRO A 10 2.64 -5.95 11.64
C PRO A 10 1.22 -5.65 12.12
N MET A 11 0.24 -6.00 11.27
CA MET A 11 -1.17 -5.95 11.62
C MET A 11 -1.47 -7.08 12.62
N GLU A 12 -2.20 -6.76 13.67
CA GLU A 12 -2.61 -7.66 14.73
C GLU A 12 -4.14 -7.76 14.80
N GLU A 13 -4.67 -8.74 15.51
CA GLU A 13 -6.11 -8.95 15.66
C GLU A 13 -6.82 -7.73 16.25
N LYS A 14 -6.18 -7.01 17.16
CA LYS A 14 -6.72 -5.78 17.75
C LYS A 14 -7.00 -4.66 16.72
N ASP A 15 -6.35 -4.71 15.57
CA ASP A 15 -6.49 -3.70 14.52
C ASP A 15 -7.71 -3.92 13.61
N LEU A 16 -8.32 -5.12 13.67
CA LEU A 16 -9.31 -5.55 12.68
C LEU A 16 -10.52 -4.62 12.59
N LEU A 17 -11.07 -4.19 13.72
CA LEU A 17 -12.25 -3.30 13.72
C LEU A 17 -11.92 -1.95 13.12
N LEU A 18 -10.75 -1.40 13.45
CA LEU A 18 -10.28 -0.13 12.90
C LEU A 18 -10.03 -0.23 11.40
N VAL A 19 -9.29 -1.26 10.98
CA VAL A 19 -8.99 -1.50 9.54
C VAL A 19 -10.27 -1.72 8.74
N LEU A 20 -11.24 -2.47 9.29
CA LEU A 20 -12.54 -2.67 8.66
C LEU A 20 -13.30 -1.35 8.49
N SER A 21 -13.32 -0.51 9.53
CA SER A 21 -13.98 0.80 9.47
C SER A 21 -13.37 1.68 8.37
N TRP A 22 -12.05 1.69 8.24
CA TRP A 22 -11.37 2.39 7.17
C TRP A 22 -11.67 1.80 5.79
N ARG A 23 -11.54 0.46 5.67
CA ARG A 23 -11.72 -0.25 4.39
C ARG A 23 -13.14 -0.06 3.82
N ASN A 24 -14.13 0.12 4.68
CA ASN A 24 -15.53 0.35 4.31
C ASN A 24 -15.86 1.82 4.01
N LYS A 25 -14.95 2.76 4.23
CA LYS A 25 -15.16 4.15 3.82
C LYS A 25 -15.39 4.22 2.31
N PRO A 26 -16.43 4.92 1.81
CA PRO A 26 -16.70 5.03 0.37
C PRO A 26 -15.49 5.52 -0.44
N SER A 27 -14.72 6.48 0.11
CA SER A 27 -13.52 7.03 -0.53
C SER A 27 -12.39 5.99 -0.70
N ILE A 28 -12.33 4.97 0.16
CA ILE A 28 -11.35 3.89 0.07
C ILE A 28 -11.89 2.77 -0.81
N ARG A 29 -13.16 2.36 -0.61
CA ARG A 29 -13.78 1.28 -1.43
C ARG A 29 -13.76 1.58 -2.92
N SER A 30 -14.07 2.82 -3.31
CA SER A 30 -14.09 3.21 -4.73
C SER A 30 -12.74 3.03 -5.42
N ALA A 31 -11.65 3.12 -4.68
CA ALA A 31 -10.29 2.95 -5.18
C ALA A 31 -9.81 1.47 -5.22
N MET A 32 -10.62 0.54 -4.72
CA MET A 32 -10.27 -0.89 -4.63
C MET A 32 -10.95 -1.69 -5.73
N TYR A 33 -10.45 -2.89 -6.03
CA TYR A 33 -11.11 -3.82 -6.94
C TYR A 33 -12.48 -4.27 -6.41
N THR A 34 -12.58 -4.50 -5.10
CA THR A 34 -13.79 -4.91 -4.41
C THR A 34 -14.55 -3.69 -3.89
N GLU A 35 -15.79 -3.50 -4.32
CA GLU A 35 -16.61 -2.33 -3.95
C GLU A 35 -17.65 -2.60 -2.88
N HIS A 36 -18.04 -3.87 -2.64
CA HIS A 36 -19.04 -4.16 -1.62
C HIS A 36 -18.54 -3.82 -0.21
N GLU A 37 -19.46 -3.56 0.68
CA GLU A 37 -19.16 -3.38 2.09
C GLU A 37 -18.77 -4.73 2.69
N ILE A 38 -17.56 -4.77 3.27
CA ILE A 38 -17.00 -5.99 3.84
C ILE A 38 -17.64 -6.21 5.22
N SER A 39 -18.23 -7.38 5.46
CA SER A 39 -18.75 -7.74 6.78
C SER A 39 -17.61 -8.04 7.77
N LEU A 40 -17.93 -7.98 9.07
CA LEU A 40 -16.95 -8.33 10.11
C LEU A 40 -16.50 -9.79 9.99
N GLU A 41 -17.42 -10.70 9.64
CA GLU A 41 -17.14 -12.13 9.44
C GLU A 41 -16.17 -12.34 8.27
N GLU A 42 -16.44 -11.68 7.14
CA GLU A 42 -15.58 -11.73 5.95
C GLU A 42 -14.17 -11.23 6.30
N HIS A 43 -14.09 -10.09 7.01
CA HIS A 43 -12.82 -9.50 7.42
C HIS A 43 -12.03 -10.38 8.38
N LYS A 44 -12.69 -11.00 9.36
CA LYS A 44 -12.07 -11.98 10.26
C LYS A 44 -11.57 -13.22 9.52
N LEU A 45 -12.36 -13.75 8.60
CA LEU A 45 -11.96 -14.90 7.78
C LEU A 45 -10.74 -14.56 6.90
N TRP A 46 -10.73 -13.37 6.31
CA TRP A 46 -9.56 -12.88 5.58
C TRP A 46 -8.33 -12.81 6.50
N PHE A 47 -8.44 -12.21 7.68
CA PHE A 47 -7.32 -12.12 8.61
C PHE A 47 -6.83 -13.49 9.06
N CYS A 48 -7.72 -14.43 9.40
CA CYS A 48 -7.34 -15.80 9.73
C CYS A 48 -6.53 -16.46 8.60
N LYS A 49 -6.89 -16.23 7.34
CA LYS A 49 -6.10 -16.73 6.18
C LYS A 49 -4.70 -16.12 6.15
N THR A 50 -4.57 -14.83 6.51
CA THR A 50 -3.25 -14.16 6.52
C THR A 50 -2.28 -14.74 7.56
N GLN A 51 -2.79 -15.41 8.61
CA GLN A 51 -1.99 -16.03 9.66
C GLN A 51 -1.55 -17.46 9.32
N GLN A 52 -2.05 -18.05 8.24
CA GLN A 52 -1.73 -19.42 7.87
C GLN A 52 -0.30 -19.56 7.34
N LYS A 53 0.35 -20.67 7.66
CA LYS A 53 1.66 -21.01 7.11
C LYS A 53 1.58 -21.10 5.58
N GLY A 54 2.47 -20.38 4.89
CA GLY A 54 2.48 -20.36 3.42
C GLY A 54 1.62 -19.24 2.81
N TYR A 55 0.96 -18.42 3.61
CA TYR A 55 0.29 -17.23 3.08
C TYR A 55 1.30 -16.31 2.38
N GLY A 56 1.01 -15.95 1.14
CA GLY A 56 1.92 -15.19 0.27
C GLY A 56 1.82 -13.68 0.44
N GLY A 57 1.48 -13.18 1.63
CA GLY A 57 1.34 -11.75 1.89
C GLY A 57 1.85 -11.31 3.27
N LYS A 58 2.00 -9.99 3.44
CA LYS A 58 2.26 -9.33 4.72
C LYS A 58 1.43 -8.07 4.81
N HIS A 59 0.90 -7.78 5.98
CA HIS A 59 0.03 -6.64 6.25
C HIS A 59 0.60 -5.84 7.40
N PHE A 60 0.66 -4.51 7.22
CA PHE A 60 1.25 -3.58 8.18
C PHE A 60 0.29 -2.45 8.49
N ILE A 61 0.34 -1.99 9.72
CA ILE A 61 -0.27 -0.74 10.15
C ILE A 61 0.81 0.35 10.09
N PHE A 62 0.49 1.42 9.38
CA PHE A 62 1.30 2.63 9.37
C PHE A 62 0.89 3.51 10.54
N CYS A 63 1.85 3.89 11.37
CA CYS A 63 1.63 4.64 12.60
C CYS A 63 2.52 5.89 12.67
N LEU A 64 1.98 6.94 13.30
CA LEU A 64 2.74 8.04 13.88
C LEU A 64 2.72 7.88 15.39
N ASP A 65 3.89 7.78 16.03
CA ASP A 65 4.04 7.32 17.40
C ASP A 65 3.31 5.97 17.56
N GLU A 66 2.30 5.89 18.41
CA GLU A 66 1.47 4.68 18.56
C GLU A 66 0.11 4.79 17.85
N HIS A 67 -0.18 5.92 17.17
CA HIS A 67 -1.48 6.16 16.52
C HIS A 67 -1.51 5.55 15.12
N PRO A 68 -2.40 4.59 14.85
CA PRO A 68 -2.60 4.03 13.53
C PRO A 68 -3.17 5.09 12.57
N LEU A 69 -2.61 5.19 11.37
CA LEU A 69 -3.04 6.15 10.35
C LEU A 69 -3.45 5.50 9.04
N GLY A 70 -2.98 4.30 8.76
CA GLY A 70 -3.23 3.63 7.48
C GLY A 70 -2.70 2.22 7.42
N VAL A 71 -2.80 1.63 6.25
CA VAL A 71 -2.44 0.23 5.98
C VAL A 71 -1.50 0.15 4.80
N VAL A 72 -0.49 -0.73 4.90
CA VAL A 72 0.36 -1.17 3.80
C VAL A 72 0.24 -2.70 3.69
N ASN A 73 -0.05 -3.17 2.49
CA ASN A 73 -0.19 -4.57 2.17
C ASN A 73 0.87 -4.99 1.15
N PHE A 74 1.55 -6.08 1.40
CA PHE A 74 2.35 -6.79 0.41
C PHE A 74 1.69 -8.11 0.09
N THR A 75 1.43 -8.35 -1.19
CA THR A 75 0.75 -9.54 -1.69
C THR A 75 1.55 -10.16 -2.85
N ALA A 76 1.16 -11.35 -3.29
CA ALA A 76 1.84 -12.07 -4.37
C ALA A 76 3.37 -12.11 -4.20
N ILE A 77 3.84 -12.29 -2.94
CA ILE A 77 5.26 -12.31 -2.61
C ILE A 77 5.90 -13.55 -3.21
N SER A 78 6.73 -13.35 -4.24
CA SER A 78 7.55 -14.39 -4.84
C SER A 78 8.99 -14.28 -4.34
N ARG A 79 9.44 -15.26 -3.55
CA ARG A 79 10.82 -15.35 -3.07
C ARG A 79 11.77 -15.71 -4.19
N GLU A 80 11.35 -16.59 -5.10
CA GLU A 80 12.11 -17.02 -6.27
C GLU A 80 12.44 -15.85 -7.20
N HIS A 81 11.41 -15.07 -7.56
CA HIS A 81 11.56 -13.93 -8.46
C HIS A 81 11.85 -12.61 -7.73
N LYS A 82 11.95 -12.63 -6.39
CA LYS A 82 12.19 -11.45 -5.54
C LYS A 82 11.30 -10.27 -5.89
N ARG A 83 9.99 -10.52 -6.08
CA ARG A 83 9.00 -9.50 -6.39
C ARG A 83 7.78 -9.62 -5.49
N LEU A 84 7.07 -8.51 -5.32
CA LEU A 84 5.80 -8.46 -4.62
C LEU A 84 4.89 -7.39 -5.24
N ASN A 85 3.58 -7.53 -5.00
CA ASN A 85 2.63 -6.46 -5.24
C ASN A 85 2.41 -5.69 -3.94
N TRP A 86 2.30 -4.38 -4.03
CA TRP A 86 1.97 -3.53 -2.90
C TRP A 86 0.58 -2.90 -3.04
N GLY A 87 -0.05 -2.60 -1.92
CA GLY A 87 -1.26 -1.81 -1.83
C GLY A 87 -1.24 -1.03 -0.53
N PHE A 88 -1.87 0.13 -0.51
CA PHE A 88 -1.84 1.00 0.67
C PHE A 88 -3.04 1.97 0.67
N TYR A 89 -3.38 2.46 1.83
CA TYR A 89 -4.28 3.60 2.00
C TYR A 89 -4.06 4.26 3.36
N LEU A 90 -4.33 5.57 3.42
CA LEU A 90 -4.53 6.27 4.69
C LEU A 90 -5.98 6.09 5.09
N GLY A 91 -6.20 5.60 6.29
CA GLY A 91 -7.53 5.40 6.87
C GLY A 91 -8.00 6.59 7.70
N GLU A 92 -7.04 7.31 8.34
CA GLU A 92 -7.32 8.52 9.12
C GLU A 92 -7.41 9.74 8.22
N GLU A 93 -8.52 10.49 8.36
CA GLU A 93 -8.77 11.71 7.57
C GLU A 93 -7.92 12.89 8.04
N GLU A 94 -7.63 12.93 9.34
CA GLU A 94 -6.79 13.96 9.96
C GLU A 94 -5.30 13.58 10.02
N ALA A 95 -4.88 12.63 9.17
CA ALA A 95 -3.47 12.28 9.08
C ALA A 95 -2.62 13.54 8.74
N PRO A 96 -1.51 13.79 9.44
CA PRO A 96 -0.66 14.95 9.20
C PRO A 96 -0.24 15.07 7.73
N ARG A 97 -0.03 16.31 7.28
CA ARG A 97 0.47 16.55 5.92
C ARG A 97 1.80 15.81 5.72
N GLY A 98 1.96 15.18 4.56
CA GLY A 98 3.15 14.37 4.28
C GLY A 98 3.06 12.90 4.66
N SER A 99 2.07 12.49 5.49
CA SER A 99 1.90 11.09 5.93
C SER A 99 1.97 10.07 4.80
N SER A 100 1.36 10.36 3.64
CA SER A 100 1.41 9.46 2.50
C SER A 100 2.83 9.26 1.96
N SER A 101 3.64 10.33 1.91
CA SER A 101 5.03 10.26 1.44
C SER A 101 5.89 9.44 2.40
N VAL A 102 5.74 9.66 3.70
CA VAL A 102 6.42 8.85 4.74
C VAL A 102 5.99 7.39 4.65
N MET A 103 4.69 7.11 4.51
CA MET A 103 4.18 5.74 4.37
C MET A 103 4.79 5.03 3.16
N GLY A 104 4.85 5.70 2.01
CA GLY A 104 5.46 5.15 0.80
C GLY A 104 6.95 4.87 0.97
N PHE A 105 7.69 5.80 1.56
CA PHE A 105 9.12 5.62 1.87
C PHE A 105 9.34 4.41 2.78
N LEU A 106 8.58 4.29 3.88
CA LEU A 106 8.71 3.18 4.81
C LEU A 106 8.33 1.84 4.16
N ALA A 107 7.31 1.82 3.30
CA ALA A 107 6.89 0.63 2.57
C ALA A 107 7.97 0.17 1.58
N LEU A 108 8.56 1.10 0.81
CA LEU A 108 9.66 0.78 -0.12
C LEU A 108 10.91 0.32 0.64
N ARG A 109 11.24 0.97 1.76
CA ARG A 109 12.34 0.53 2.63
C ARG A 109 12.11 -0.88 3.16
N GLU A 110 10.92 -1.20 3.65
CA GLU A 110 10.57 -2.54 4.10
C GLU A 110 10.73 -3.57 2.97
N ALA A 111 10.22 -3.27 1.77
CA ALA A 111 10.29 -4.17 0.63
C ALA A 111 11.74 -4.41 0.17
N PHE A 112 12.52 -3.35 0.00
CA PHE A 112 13.86 -3.47 -0.60
C PHE A 112 14.96 -3.82 0.40
N GLU A 113 14.93 -3.24 1.61
CA GLU A 113 16.01 -3.44 2.59
C GLU A 113 15.74 -4.61 3.52
N ASN A 114 14.54 -4.72 4.12
CA ASN A 114 14.25 -5.79 5.07
C ASN A 114 13.82 -7.09 4.38
N MET A 115 12.98 -6.99 3.34
CA MET A 115 12.49 -8.17 2.61
C MET A 115 13.41 -8.58 1.45
N GLN A 116 14.40 -7.75 1.09
CA GLN A 116 15.38 -8.02 0.03
C GLN A 116 14.73 -8.29 -1.35
N MET A 117 13.66 -7.58 -1.65
CA MET A 117 12.98 -7.70 -2.94
C MET A 117 13.78 -6.99 -4.05
N HIS A 118 13.65 -7.51 -5.27
CA HIS A 118 14.19 -6.89 -6.47
C HIS A 118 13.20 -5.91 -7.10
N LYS A 119 11.89 -6.20 -6.97
CA LYS A 119 10.84 -5.43 -7.63
C LYS A 119 9.59 -5.29 -6.76
N VAL A 120 9.05 -4.08 -6.71
CA VAL A 120 7.71 -3.78 -6.19
C VAL A 120 6.79 -3.45 -7.36
N VAL A 121 5.62 -4.09 -7.41
CA VAL A 121 4.60 -3.88 -8.45
C VAL A 121 3.43 -3.14 -7.84
N GLY A 122 2.92 -2.13 -8.54
CA GLY A 122 1.70 -1.41 -8.21
C GLY A 122 0.67 -1.56 -9.32
N GLU A 123 -0.59 -1.74 -8.95
CA GLU A 123 -1.72 -1.77 -9.86
C GLU A 123 -2.70 -0.67 -9.45
N VAL A 124 -3.11 0.17 -10.38
CA VAL A 124 -3.95 1.33 -10.11
C VAL A 124 -5.07 1.41 -11.14
N LEU A 125 -6.31 1.53 -10.67
CA LEU A 125 -7.45 1.82 -11.54
C LEU A 125 -7.23 3.15 -12.27
N GLU A 126 -7.55 3.21 -13.55
CA GLU A 126 -7.32 4.39 -14.42
C GLU A 126 -8.00 5.66 -13.90
N ASN A 127 -9.15 5.52 -13.22
CA ASN A 127 -9.90 6.63 -12.64
C ASN A 127 -9.35 7.11 -11.27
N ASN A 128 -8.36 6.41 -10.69
CA ASN A 128 -7.73 6.80 -9.43
C ASN A 128 -6.52 7.72 -9.67
N GLU A 129 -6.78 8.94 -10.19
CA GLU A 129 -5.74 9.92 -10.51
C GLU A 129 -4.80 10.24 -9.34
N LYS A 130 -5.32 10.23 -8.09
CA LYS A 130 -4.50 10.48 -6.90
C LYS A 130 -3.40 9.42 -6.77
N SER A 131 -3.77 8.15 -6.92
CA SER A 131 -2.83 7.03 -6.85
C SER A 131 -1.88 7.00 -8.05
N LEU A 132 -2.34 7.32 -9.27
CA LEU A 132 -1.49 7.42 -10.45
C LEU A 132 -0.38 8.46 -10.23
N ARG A 133 -0.74 9.68 -9.83
CA ARG A 133 0.23 10.75 -9.52
C ARG A 133 1.16 10.38 -8.36
N TYR A 134 0.63 9.67 -7.35
CA TYR A 134 1.42 9.24 -6.21
C TYR A 134 2.52 8.25 -6.61
N HIS A 135 2.20 7.23 -7.41
CA HIS A 135 3.19 6.27 -7.91
C HIS A 135 4.28 6.95 -8.72
N GLN A 136 3.90 7.86 -9.64
CA GLN A 136 4.85 8.63 -10.45
C GLN A 136 5.78 9.48 -9.58
N ARG A 137 5.23 10.18 -8.57
CA ARG A 137 6.02 11.01 -7.63
C ARG A 137 7.01 10.18 -6.82
N LEU A 138 6.65 8.96 -6.42
CA LEU A 138 7.56 8.05 -5.72
C LEU A 138 8.64 7.46 -6.63
N GLY A 139 8.56 7.66 -7.95
CA GLY A 139 9.54 7.16 -8.91
C GLY A 139 9.19 5.80 -9.53
N PHE A 140 7.96 5.31 -9.38
CA PHE A 140 7.51 4.15 -10.12
C PHE A 140 7.42 4.45 -11.61
N LEU A 141 7.80 3.49 -12.43
CA LEU A 141 7.65 3.55 -13.88
C LEU A 141 6.41 2.78 -14.31
N GLN A 142 5.64 3.35 -15.21
CA GLN A 142 4.54 2.62 -15.83
C GLN A 142 5.10 1.54 -16.76
N GLU A 143 4.68 0.30 -16.56
CA GLU A 143 5.13 -0.87 -17.33
C GLU A 143 4.07 -1.39 -18.30
N GLY A 144 2.81 -1.01 -18.11
CA GLY A 144 1.71 -1.44 -18.96
C GLY A 144 0.36 -0.91 -18.53
N CYS A 145 -0.66 -1.37 -19.26
CA CYS A 145 -2.06 -1.09 -18.97
C CYS A 145 -2.88 -2.31 -19.38
N LEU A 146 -3.59 -2.90 -18.42
CA LEU A 146 -4.52 -4.00 -18.63
C LEU A 146 -5.86 -3.39 -19.03
N LYS A 147 -6.27 -3.61 -20.27
CA LYS A 147 -7.50 -3.02 -20.82
C LYS A 147 -8.74 -3.75 -20.29
N GLU A 148 -9.77 -2.96 -19.93
CA GLU A 148 -11.08 -3.45 -19.49
C GLU A 148 -10.96 -4.56 -18.43
N HIS A 149 -10.06 -4.37 -17.47
CA HIS A 149 -9.63 -5.45 -16.57
C HIS A 149 -10.54 -5.64 -15.35
N ILE A 150 -11.16 -4.57 -14.88
CA ILE A 150 -12.02 -4.58 -13.68
C ILE A 150 -13.40 -4.03 -14.05
N PHE A 151 -14.45 -4.80 -13.74
CA PHE A 151 -15.82 -4.34 -13.88
C PHE A 151 -16.31 -3.73 -12.57
N LYS A 152 -16.92 -2.55 -12.67
CA LYS A 152 -17.62 -1.86 -11.58
C LYS A 152 -19.03 -1.51 -12.00
N GLU A 153 -20.02 -1.77 -11.12
CA GLU A 153 -21.43 -1.62 -11.48
C GLU A 153 -21.80 -0.23 -11.99
N LYS A 154 -21.19 0.83 -11.42
CA LYS A 154 -21.51 2.23 -11.78
C LYS A 154 -20.66 2.78 -12.90
N GLU A 155 -19.48 2.24 -13.14
CA GLU A 155 -18.47 2.80 -14.03
C GLU A 155 -18.19 1.94 -15.26
N GLY A 156 -18.68 0.68 -15.26
CA GLY A 156 -18.40 -0.29 -16.30
C GLY A 156 -17.00 -0.91 -16.16
N TYR A 157 -16.42 -1.29 -17.29
CA TYR A 157 -15.07 -1.84 -17.34
C TYR A 157 -14.03 -0.73 -17.25
N LEU A 158 -13.08 -0.91 -16.34
CA LEU A 158 -11.98 0.02 -16.09
C LEU A 158 -10.64 -0.63 -16.44
N ASP A 159 -9.74 0.18 -16.98
CA ASP A 159 -8.36 -0.20 -17.19
C ASP A 159 -7.59 -0.22 -15.86
N VAL A 160 -6.54 -1.05 -15.81
CA VAL A 160 -5.58 -1.08 -14.71
C VAL A 160 -4.20 -0.69 -15.22
N VAL A 161 -3.67 0.40 -14.69
CA VAL A 161 -2.31 0.85 -14.97
C VAL A 161 -1.33 0.09 -14.10
N CYS A 162 -0.37 -0.58 -14.72
CA CYS A 162 0.66 -1.36 -14.04
C CYS A 162 1.94 -0.53 -13.87
N PHE A 163 2.43 -0.49 -12.66
CA PHE A 163 3.66 0.20 -12.28
C PHE A 163 4.69 -0.78 -11.73
N GLY A 164 5.97 -0.48 -11.98
CA GLY A 164 7.10 -1.20 -11.41
C GLY A 164 8.11 -0.27 -10.77
N TYR A 165 8.72 -0.73 -9.66
CA TYR A 165 9.83 -0.07 -9.00
C TYR A 165 10.93 -1.10 -8.74
N LEU A 166 12.15 -0.82 -9.19
CA LEU A 166 13.27 -1.74 -9.06
C LEU A 166 14.21 -1.35 -7.92
N SER A 167 14.82 -2.33 -7.27
CA SER A 167 15.80 -2.11 -6.18
C SER A 167 16.94 -1.16 -6.56
N LYS A 168 17.41 -1.22 -7.82
CA LYS A 168 18.43 -0.28 -8.32
C LYS A 168 17.99 1.19 -8.38
N GLN A 169 16.68 1.44 -8.51
CA GLN A 169 16.12 2.80 -8.45
C GLN A 169 16.07 3.26 -6.99
N TRP A 170 15.66 2.38 -6.07
CA TRP A 170 15.65 2.64 -4.63
C TRP A 170 17.02 3.08 -4.13
N GLU A 171 18.08 2.33 -4.46
CA GLU A 171 19.46 2.67 -4.07
C GLU A 171 19.91 4.06 -4.51
N LYS A 172 19.36 4.57 -5.63
CA LYS A 172 19.69 5.91 -6.14
C LYS A 172 18.88 7.02 -5.51
N ILE A 173 17.62 6.75 -5.15
CA ILE A 173 16.63 7.78 -4.81
C ILE A 173 16.35 7.84 -3.31
N LYS A 174 16.61 6.76 -2.56
CA LYS A 174 16.25 6.66 -1.15
C LYS A 174 16.75 7.84 -0.30
N GLN A 175 17.99 8.32 -0.54
CA GLN A 175 18.54 9.42 0.23
C GLN A 175 17.86 10.76 -0.12
N ILE A 176 17.50 10.95 -1.39
CA ILE A 176 16.76 12.14 -1.84
C ILE A 176 15.39 12.17 -1.18
N LEU A 177 14.67 11.04 -1.22
CA LEU A 177 13.35 10.93 -0.57
C LEU A 177 13.44 11.14 0.94
N LEU A 178 14.49 10.62 1.58
CA LEU A 178 14.69 10.81 3.02
C LEU A 178 14.91 12.28 3.35
N ASN A 179 15.77 12.98 2.61
CA ASN A 179 16.03 14.40 2.82
C ASN A 179 14.77 15.24 2.62
N GLU A 180 13.99 15.00 1.55
CA GLU A 180 12.71 15.69 1.32
C GLU A 180 11.71 15.49 2.48
N LEU A 181 11.70 14.30 3.08
CA LEU A 181 10.83 14.02 4.21
C LEU A 181 11.31 14.69 5.51
N GLU A 182 12.62 14.82 5.71
CA GLU A 182 13.21 15.52 6.87
C GLU A 182 13.01 17.05 6.81
N GLU A 183 12.88 17.61 5.61
CA GLU A 183 12.55 19.04 5.41
C GLU A 183 11.05 19.34 5.66
N MET A 184 10.22 18.32 5.72
CA MET A 184 8.76 18.46 5.95
C MET A 184 8.37 18.38 7.44
N ASP A 185 9.28 17.94 8.31
CA ASP A 185 9.12 17.82 9.76
C ASP A 185 9.47 19.16 10.46
#